data_96c8abe3553ad2996995853c5ca50a0a
#
_entry.id   96c8abe3553ad2996995853c5ca50a0a
#
_cell.length_a   1.000
_cell.length_b   1.000
_cell.length_c   1.000
_cell.angle_alpha   90.00
_cell.angle_beta   90.00
_cell.angle_gamma   90.00
#
_symmetry.space_group_name_H-M   'P 1'
#
loop_
_entity.id
_entity.type
_entity.pdbx_description
1 polymer ?
#
loop_
_entity_poly.entity_id
_entity_poly.type
_entity_poly.pdbx_seq_one_letter_code
_entity_poly.pdbx_strand_id
1 'polypeptide(L)'
;MSLTLRLTGTGGAQLVPVFGCDCAACRRARREENHRRRPCSGVVTFNSAVTLLDAGRPDLMEHHPAGSFQQVLLTHYHLDHVQGLFP
;
A
#
# COMPACT_ATOMS: atom_id res chain seq x y z
N MET A 1 16.35 5.41 20.33
CA MET A 1 15.65 5.88 19.12
C MET A 1 15.60 4.77 18.10
N SER A 2 14.46 4.55 17.48
CA SER A 2 14.35 3.58 16.40
C SER A 2 13.57 4.20 15.22
N LEU A 3 14.00 3.83 14.02
CA LEU A 3 13.34 4.21 12.77
C LEU A 3 13.02 2.92 12.01
N THR A 4 11.76 2.71 11.69
CA THR A 4 11.36 1.55 10.91
C THR A 4 10.64 1.97 9.65
N LEU A 5 10.87 1.23 8.58
CA LEU A 5 10.12 1.36 7.33
C LEU A 5 9.48 0.01 7.04
N ARG A 6 8.16 0.02 6.85
CA ARG A 6 7.41 -1.17 6.49
C ARG A 6 6.70 -0.91 5.17
N LEU A 7 6.96 -1.76 4.19
CA LEU A 7 6.29 -1.69 2.89
C LEU A 7 4.98 -2.47 2.98
N THR A 8 3.87 -1.79 2.75
CA THR A 8 2.53 -2.38 2.83
C THR A 8 1.89 -2.56 1.46
N GLY A 9 2.51 -2.03 0.42
CA GLY A 9 2.14 -2.24 -0.97
C GLY A 9 3.33 -1.99 -1.86
N THR A 10 3.65 -2.94 -2.75
CA THR A 10 4.83 -2.90 -3.60
C THR A 10 4.49 -2.97 -5.09
N GLY A 11 3.21 -2.89 -5.45
CA GLY A 11 2.76 -2.87 -6.83
C GLY A 11 2.81 -1.48 -7.43
N GLY A 12 2.84 -1.41 -8.77
CA GLY A 12 2.68 -0.16 -9.50
C GLY A 12 1.21 0.08 -9.84
N ALA A 13 0.97 0.74 -10.98
CA ALA A 13 -0.39 0.98 -11.46
C ALA A 13 -1.11 -0.34 -11.74
N GLN A 14 -0.36 -1.36 -12.17
CA GLN A 14 -0.89 -2.72 -12.31
C GLN A 14 -0.56 -3.52 -11.06
N LEU A 15 -1.57 -4.14 -10.51
CA LEU A 15 -1.44 -4.99 -9.34
C LEU A 15 -1.08 -6.42 -9.76
N VAL A 16 -0.75 -7.27 -8.80
CA VAL A 16 -0.66 -8.71 -9.03
C VAL A 16 -1.59 -9.38 -8.03
N PRO A 17 -2.61 -10.11 -8.44
CA PRO A 17 -2.96 -10.45 -9.83
C PRO A 17 -3.62 -9.28 -10.58
N VAL A 18 -3.38 -9.23 -11.90
CA VAL A 18 -4.05 -8.29 -12.81
C VAL A 18 -5.37 -8.92 -13.24
N PHE A 19 -6.43 -8.12 -13.25
CA PHE A 19 -7.74 -8.57 -13.70
C PHE A 19 -7.64 -9.11 -15.12
N GLY A 20 -8.12 -10.34 -15.30
CA GLY A 20 -8.12 -10.99 -16.61
C GLY A 20 -6.80 -11.62 -17.03
N CYS A 21 -5.72 -11.43 -16.27
CA CYS A 21 -4.43 -12.01 -16.61
C CYS A 21 -4.33 -13.45 -16.10
N ASP A 22 -3.87 -14.36 -16.97
CA ASP A 22 -3.72 -15.77 -16.64
C ASP A 22 -2.24 -16.23 -16.70
N CYS A 23 -1.30 -15.31 -16.52
CA CYS A 23 0.12 -15.69 -16.43
C CYS A 23 0.42 -16.44 -15.12
N ALA A 24 1.58 -17.09 -15.08
CA ALA A 24 1.95 -17.91 -13.92
C ALA A 24 1.96 -17.11 -12.61
N ALA A 25 2.47 -15.88 -12.65
CA ALA A 25 2.53 -15.02 -11.46
C ALA A 25 1.15 -14.62 -10.97
N CYS A 26 0.24 -14.24 -11.87
CA CYS A 26 -1.11 -13.87 -11.49
C CYS A 26 -1.92 -15.05 -10.99
N ARG A 27 -1.76 -16.22 -11.61
CA ARG A 27 -2.41 -17.43 -11.12
C ARG A 27 -1.92 -17.80 -9.73
N ARG A 28 -0.63 -17.69 -9.47
CA ARG A 28 -0.06 -17.96 -8.15
C ARG A 28 -0.59 -16.98 -7.10
N ALA A 29 -0.66 -15.69 -7.45
CA ALA A 29 -1.15 -14.67 -6.54
C ALA A 29 -2.63 -14.87 -6.17
N ARG A 30 -3.44 -15.44 -7.07
CA ARG A 30 -4.84 -15.75 -6.76
C ARG A 30 -4.98 -16.88 -5.75
N ARG A 31 -4.05 -17.84 -5.77
CA ARG A 31 -4.06 -18.96 -4.83
C ARG A 31 -3.37 -18.63 -3.51
N GLU A 32 -2.33 -17.78 -3.54
CA GLU A 32 -1.48 -17.51 -2.38
C GLU A 32 -1.40 -16.02 -2.15
N GLU A 33 -2.01 -15.56 -1.07
CA GLU A 33 -2.12 -14.13 -0.77
C GLU A 33 -0.75 -13.45 -0.62
N ASN A 34 0.25 -14.15 -0.11
CA ASN A 34 1.58 -13.59 0.07
C ASN A 34 2.32 -13.32 -1.23
N HIS A 35 1.79 -13.76 -2.38
CA HIS A 35 2.34 -13.45 -3.70
C HIS A 35 1.61 -12.29 -4.39
N ARG A 36 0.66 -11.68 -3.73
CA ARG A 36 -0.05 -10.52 -4.26
C ARG A 36 0.79 -9.26 -4.14
N ARG A 37 0.62 -8.34 -5.11
CA ARG A 37 1.25 -7.03 -5.09
C ARG A 37 0.17 -5.97 -5.00
N ARG A 38 0.11 -5.28 -3.88
CA ARG A 38 -0.86 -4.23 -3.64
C ARG A 38 -0.31 -2.88 -4.08
N PRO A 39 -1.17 -1.87 -4.28
CA PRO A 39 -0.71 -0.53 -4.67
C PRO A 39 0.32 0.03 -3.71
N CYS A 40 1.18 0.92 -4.23
CA CYS A 40 2.31 1.47 -3.51
C CYS A 40 1.89 2.12 -2.19
N SER A 41 2.46 1.67 -1.10
CA SER A 41 2.15 2.17 0.23
C SER A 41 3.25 1.76 1.20
N GLY A 42 3.56 2.63 2.15
CA GLY A 42 4.55 2.34 3.17
C GLY A 42 4.22 3.04 4.48
N VAL A 43 4.87 2.60 5.55
CA VAL A 43 4.72 3.20 6.87
C VAL A 43 6.10 3.44 7.45
N VAL A 44 6.37 4.67 7.83
CA VAL A 44 7.59 5.04 8.54
C VAL A 44 7.22 5.35 9.99
N THR A 45 7.87 4.66 10.92
CA THR A 45 7.69 4.91 12.34
C THR A 45 9.01 5.38 12.92
N PHE A 46 8.99 6.55 13.55
CA PHE A 46 10.13 7.10 14.26
C PHE A 46 9.68 7.47 15.67
N ASN A 47 10.25 6.82 16.67
CA ASN A 47 9.77 6.86 18.06
C ASN A 47 8.28 6.45 18.07
N SER A 48 7.36 7.35 18.43
CA SER A 48 5.93 7.07 18.39
C SER A 48 5.22 7.79 17.25
N ALA A 49 5.97 8.49 16.39
CA ALA A 49 5.39 9.20 15.25
C ALA A 49 5.27 8.27 14.03
N VAL A 50 4.12 8.27 13.40
CA VAL A 50 3.81 7.42 12.25
C VAL A 50 3.52 8.29 11.04
N THR A 51 4.23 8.04 9.94
CA THR A 51 4.03 8.70 8.66
C THR A 51 3.68 7.66 7.61
N LEU A 52 2.58 7.87 6.88
CA LEU A 52 2.22 7.04 5.74
C LEU A 52 2.91 7.57 4.50
N LEU A 53 3.53 6.68 3.72
CA LEU A 53 4.15 7.01 2.44
C LEU A 53 3.24 6.51 1.33
N ASP A 54 2.69 7.44 0.55
CA ASP A 54 1.69 7.18 -0.47
C ASP A 54 0.43 6.54 0.11
N ALA A 55 -0.64 6.58 -0.64
CA ALA A 55 -1.95 6.12 -0.21
C ALA A 55 -2.60 5.31 -1.33
N GLY A 56 -1.82 4.39 -1.92
CA GLY A 56 -2.29 3.61 -3.06
C GLY A 56 -3.28 2.51 -2.71
N ARG A 57 -3.27 2.00 -1.49
CA ARG A 57 -4.14 0.90 -1.09
C ARG A 57 -5.58 1.37 -0.91
N PRO A 58 -6.55 0.75 -1.61
CA PRO A 58 -7.97 1.09 -1.40
C PRO A 58 -8.46 0.80 0.01
N ASP A 59 -7.83 -0.16 0.70
CA ASP A 59 -8.17 -0.55 2.06
C ASP A 59 -7.36 0.21 3.13
N LEU A 60 -6.78 1.36 2.77
CA LEU A 60 -5.90 2.12 3.65
C LEU A 60 -6.60 2.49 4.96
N MET A 61 -7.83 2.94 4.89
CA MET A 61 -8.62 3.36 6.04
C MET A 61 -8.83 2.22 7.05
N GLU A 62 -8.95 1.00 6.58
CA GLU A 62 -9.15 -0.16 7.44
C GLU A 62 -7.91 -0.50 8.26
N HIS A 63 -6.72 -0.22 7.71
CA HIS A 63 -5.45 -0.50 8.38
C HIS A 63 -4.92 0.68 9.19
N HIS A 64 -5.36 1.89 8.87
CA HIS A 64 -4.87 3.11 9.50
C HIS A 64 -6.03 4.00 9.91
N PRO A 65 -6.71 3.67 11.02
CA PRO A 65 -7.83 4.48 11.49
C PRO A 65 -7.36 5.85 11.96
N ALA A 66 -8.31 6.76 12.10
CA ALA A 66 -8.03 8.12 12.59
C ALA A 66 -7.27 8.07 13.91
N GLY A 67 -6.21 8.87 14.01
CA GLY A 67 -5.36 8.92 15.19
C GLY A 67 -4.19 7.96 15.20
N SER A 68 -4.13 7.01 14.27
CA SER A 68 -3.04 6.02 14.22
C SER A 68 -1.81 6.53 13.45
N PHE A 69 -1.91 7.69 12.81
CA PHE A 69 -0.81 8.30 12.07
C PHE A 69 -0.91 9.82 12.18
N GLN A 70 0.21 10.52 11.97
CA GLN A 70 0.28 11.97 12.09
C GLN A 70 0.32 12.67 10.74
N GLN A 71 0.86 12.02 9.71
CA GLN A 71 0.94 12.66 8.38
C GLN A 71 0.99 11.61 7.28
N VAL A 72 0.67 12.08 6.07
CA VAL A 72 0.77 11.29 4.84
C VAL A 72 1.65 12.08 3.88
N LEU A 73 2.69 11.42 3.34
CA LEU A 73 3.56 12.01 2.32
C LEU A 73 3.29 11.32 1.00
N LEU A 74 2.96 12.09 -0.01
CA LEU A 74 2.69 11.59 -1.35
C LEU A 74 3.89 11.84 -2.25
N THR A 75 4.34 10.83 -2.99
CA THR A 75 5.40 11.00 -3.97
C THR A 75 4.90 11.74 -5.21
N HIS A 76 3.65 11.47 -5.61
CA HIS A 76 2.97 12.18 -6.69
C HIS A 76 1.47 11.87 -6.62
N TYR A 77 0.67 12.46 -7.55
CA TYR A 77 -0.79 12.42 -7.47
C TYR A 77 -1.45 11.48 -8.48
N HIS A 78 -0.75 10.50 -9.01
CA HIS A 78 -1.39 9.48 -9.82
C HIS A 78 -2.34 8.65 -8.96
N LEU A 79 -3.41 8.13 -9.58
CA LEU A 79 -4.47 7.45 -8.84
C LEU A 79 -3.97 6.28 -8.01
N ASP A 80 -3.01 5.52 -8.54
CA ASP A 80 -2.43 4.37 -7.85
C ASP A 80 -1.61 4.74 -6.60
N HIS A 81 -1.41 6.04 -6.35
CA HIS A 81 -0.73 6.54 -5.15
C HIS A 81 -1.67 7.29 -4.20
N VAL A 82 -2.90 7.60 -4.62
CA VAL A 82 -3.82 8.41 -3.81
C VAL A 82 -5.20 7.79 -3.63
N GLN A 83 -5.49 6.69 -4.29
CA GLN A 83 -6.85 6.12 -4.31
C GLN A 83 -7.36 5.74 -2.92
N GLY A 84 -6.49 5.41 -1.99
CA GLY A 84 -6.87 5.08 -0.62
C GLY A 84 -7.41 6.26 0.19
N LEU A 85 -7.22 7.49 -0.31
CA LEU A 85 -7.76 8.70 0.32
C LEU A 85 -9.22 8.95 -0.07
N PHE A 86 -9.75 8.19 -1.02
CA PHE A 86 -11.12 8.37 -1.55
C PHE A 86 -11.89 7.05 -1.44
N PRO A 87 -12.17 6.60 -0.22
CA PRO A 87 -12.89 5.36 0.01
C PRO A 87 -14.36 5.42 -0.41
#